data_6c57a43b9d06a68c9e415d7fae21c47d
#
_entry.id   6c57a43b9d06a68c9e415d7fae21c47d
#
_cell.length_a   1.000
_cell.length_b   1.000
_cell.length_c   1.000
_cell.angle_alpha   90.00
_cell.angle_beta   90.00
_cell.angle_gamma   90.00
#
_symmetry.space_group_name_H-M   'P 1'
#
loop_
_entity.id
_entity.type
_entity.pdbx_description
1 polymer ?
#
loop_
_entity_poly.entity_id
_entity_poly.type
_entity_poly.pdbx_seq_one_letter_code
_entity_poly.pdbx_strand_id
1 'polypeptide(L)'
;MNFFSDDAVPMELLRDRAFNMRWAQQPAGVIPLTAADPDFPISPAIQEKLIAYVRDGVLSYGPPEGLPRFREAVSEWMRSTRHMECTPEMVFATDSAASAMAVIARAGLQAGDEVLIPDPVDFLFQHPVQRAGAVPVRIRVTPATSAAEFIAAMQASITPRTRMLWLCNPHNPLGVVYSREWLAAVAQSATEQGLRILSDEIWSDIVYPPHHHVAIASLSPEIARNTVTVYGFSKNFALAGLRVGCVVCANAEWRQQIIAASDAESTVYGVAVLSQVAVIAALQEGREWLRQFVAHLQAQRDYTVERLAQWPEVSVSMPQGTYVIFPDVSNLTSDSQQFCEQLRQQAKVALVPGAERWFGPGASGHVRICFATSRRILQEAFDRMDPVVRELAKTRHSGTPG
;
A
#
# COMPACT_ATOMS: atom_id res chain seq x y z
N MET A 1 -10.26 -25.44 -4.66
CA MET A 1 -11.29 -24.60 -4.02
C MET A 1 -11.16 -23.21 -4.60
N ASN A 2 -12.24 -22.56 -5.03
CA ASN A 2 -12.20 -21.17 -5.51
C ASN A 2 -12.49 -20.23 -4.33
N PHE A 3 -11.50 -19.49 -3.89
CA PHE A 3 -11.60 -18.60 -2.74
C PHE A 3 -12.27 -17.25 -3.05
N PHE A 4 -12.41 -16.90 -4.34
CA PHE A 4 -12.74 -15.53 -4.78
C PHE A 4 -13.94 -15.49 -5.73
N SER A 5 -14.94 -16.36 -5.52
CA SER A 5 -16.22 -16.28 -6.22
C SER A 5 -17.09 -15.16 -5.64
N ASP A 6 -18.14 -14.78 -6.37
CA ASP A 6 -19.12 -13.79 -5.89
C ASP A 6 -19.80 -14.21 -4.57
N ASP A 7 -19.98 -15.52 -4.37
CA ASP A 7 -20.60 -16.08 -3.17
C ASP A 7 -19.61 -16.24 -1.99
N ALA A 8 -18.30 -16.04 -2.23
CA ALA A 8 -17.29 -16.08 -1.18
C ALA A 8 -17.24 -14.79 -0.35
N VAL A 9 -17.91 -13.71 -0.78
CA VAL A 9 -17.97 -12.44 -0.05
C VAL A 9 -18.95 -12.57 1.14
N PRO A 10 -18.47 -12.48 2.39
CA PRO A 10 -19.30 -12.69 3.57
C PRO A 10 -20.00 -11.38 3.98
N MET A 11 -21.01 -10.93 3.21
CA MET A 11 -21.59 -9.61 3.34
C MET A 11 -22.11 -9.25 4.75
N GLU A 12 -22.70 -10.21 5.48
CA GLU A 12 -23.16 -9.96 6.85
C GLU A 12 -21.99 -9.66 7.78
N LEU A 13 -20.90 -10.44 7.67
CA LEU A 13 -19.69 -10.21 8.47
C LEU A 13 -19.00 -8.90 8.08
N LEU A 14 -18.98 -8.54 6.81
CA LEU A 14 -18.40 -7.26 6.36
C LEU A 14 -19.17 -6.06 6.90
N ARG A 15 -20.50 -6.12 6.94
CA ARG A 15 -21.34 -5.06 7.53
C ARG A 15 -21.16 -4.93 9.04
N ASP A 16 -20.81 -6.01 9.72
CA ASP A 16 -20.52 -6.04 11.15
C ASP A 16 -19.09 -5.60 11.49
N ARG A 17 -18.09 -5.96 10.65
CA ARG A 17 -16.66 -5.96 11.03
C ARG A 17 -15.77 -5.09 10.16
N ALA A 18 -16.15 -4.78 8.91
CA ALA A 18 -15.31 -4.02 8.00
C ALA A 18 -15.47 -2.51 8.23
N PHE A 19 -14.82 -2.00 9.25
CA PHE A 19 -14.75 -0.57 9.58
C PHE A 19 -13.85 0.18 8.56
N ASN A 20 -12.95 1.02 8.92
CA ASN A 20 -11.97 1.69 8.07
C ASN A 20 -12.54 2.19 6.70
N MET A 21 -13.64 2.96 6.74
CA MET A 21 -14.35 3.49 5.57
C MET A 21 -15.03 2.41 4.70
N ARG A 22 -15.07 1.15 5.16
CA ARG A 22 -15.69 0.01 4.46
C ARG A 22 -17.14 -0.20 4.93
N TRP A 23 -17.66 -1.37 4.69
CA TRP A 23 -19.08 -1.76 4.81
C TRP A 23 -19.73 -1.39 6.15
N ALA A 24 -19.02 -1.57 7.28
CA ALA A 24 -19.56 -1.29 8.62
C ALA A 24 -19.69 0.22 8.92
N GLN A 25 -18.98 1.09 8.19
CA GLN A 25 -19.05 2.54 8.36
C GLN A 25 -19.88 3.25 7.29
N GLN A 26 -20.37 2.52 6.28
CA GLN A 26 -21.21 3.12 5.25
C GLN A 26 -22.70 3.04 5.61
N PRO A 27 -23.48 4.03 5.22
CA PRO A 27 -24.94 3.94 5.29
C PRO A 27 -25.46 2.72 4.52
N ALA A 28 -26.63 2.21 4.93
CA ALA A 28 -27.28 1.10 4.26
C ALA A 28 -27.42 1.36 2.75
N GLY A 29 -27.08 0.34 1.94
CA GLY A 29 -27.16 0.41 0.48
C GLY A 29 -25.99 1.09 -0.23
N VAL A 30 -25.02 1.67 0.48
CA VAL A 30 -23.78 2.24 -0.10
C VAL A 30 -22.76 1.13 -0.32
N ILE A 31 -22.19 1.07 -1.54
CA ILE A 31 -21.09 0.17 -1.91
C ILE A 31 -19.76 0.91 -1.70
N PRO A 32 -18.87 0.46 -0.78
CA PRO A 32 -17.59 1.12 -0.54
C PRO A 32 -16.49 0.56 -1.45
N LEU A 33 -16.05 1.34 -2.42
CA LEU A 33 -14.82 1.11 -3.17
C LEU A 33 -13.69 2.03 -2.67
N THR A 34 -13.57 2.18 -1.37
CA THR A 34 -12.79 3.20 -0.64
C THR A 34 -11.44 2.69 -0.16
N ALA A 35 -11.34 2.25 1.09
CA ALA A 35 -10.08 1.78 1.67
C ALA A 35 -9.59 0.50 0.97
N ALA A 36 -8.28 0.38 0.88
CA ALA A 36 -7.61 -0.77 0.28
C ALA A 36 -7.60 -1.96 1.25
N ASP A 37 -8.76 -2.59 1.40
CA ASP A 37 -9.02 -3.75 2.25
C ASP A 37 -9.92 -4.73 1.48
N PRO A 38 -9.51 -6.01 1.26
CA PRO A 38 -10.28 -6.96 0.47
C PRO A 38 -11.57 -7.39 1.14
N ASP A 39 -12.60 -7.69 0.33
CA ASP A 39 -13.89 -8.19 0.81
C ASP A 39 -13.95 -9.72 0.95
N PHE A 40 -12.83 -10.40 1.01
CA PHE A 40 -12.74 -11.85 1.08
C PHE A 40 -12.17 -12.35 2.40
N PRO A 41 -12.57 -13.55 2.86
CA PRO A 41 -11.96 -14.18 4.02
C PRO A 41 -10.46 -14.45 3.81
N ILE A 42 -9.72 -14.47 4.90
CA ILE A 42 -8.33 -14.92 4.92
C ILE A 42 -8.21 -16.41 4.57
N SER A 43 -7.00 -16.85 4.19
CA SER A 43 -6.74 -18.26 3.89
C SER A 43 -7.20 -19.19 5.02
N PRO A 44 -7.86 -20.33 4.70
CA PRO A 44 -8.21 -21.35 5.70
C PRO A 44 -7.01 -21.83 6.53
N ALA A 45 -5.84 -21.98 5.93
CA ALA A 45 -4.63 -22.37 6.63
C ALA A 45 -4.26 -21.38 7.75
N ILE A 46 -4.43 -20.07 7.51
CA ILE A 46 -4.21 -19.05 8.54
C ILE A 46 -5.26 -19.19 9.66
N GLN A 47 -6.54 -19.40 9.32
CA GLN A 47 -7.62 -19.56 10.29
C GLN A 47 -7.36 -20.75 11.20
N GLU A 48 -7.00 -21.91 10.62
CA GLU A 48 -6.72 -23.14 11.36
C GLU A 48 -5.54 -23.00 12.33
N LYS A 49 -4.46 -22.36 11.90
CA LYS A 49 -3.29 -22.09 12.76
C LYS A 49 -3.63 -21.18 13.93
N LEU A 50 -4.40 -20.12 13.70
CA LEU A 50 -4.84 -19.22 14.77
C LEU A 50 -5.73 -19.96 15.79
N ILE A 51 -6.70 -20.75 15.30
CA ILE A 51 -7.60 -21.54 16.15
C ILE A 51 -6.79 -22.56 16.98
N ALA A 52 -5.86 -23.27 16.36
CA ALA A 52 -5.01 -24.24 17.06
C ALA A 52 -4.19 -23.57 18.16
N TYR A 53 -3.52 -22.45 17.83
CA TYR A 53 -2.70 -21.71 18.78
C TYR A 53 -3.51 -21.22 20.00
N VAL A 54 -4.73 -20.72 19.75
CA VAL A 54 -5.63 -20.28 20.84
C VAL A 54 -6.09 -21.47 21.69
N ARG A 55 -6.35 -22.63 21.08
CA ARG A 55 -6.75 -23.86 21.82
C ARG A 55 -5.64 -24.42 22.72
N ASP A 56 -4.37 -24.23 22.35
CA ASP A 56 -3.23 -24.63 23.20
C ASP A 56 -3.16 -23.82 24.52
N GLY A 57 -3.82 -22.67 24.60
CA GLY A 57 -4.06 -21.92 25.84
C GLY A 57 -2.85 -21.16 26.39
N VAL A 58 -1.70 -21.14 25.69
CA VAL A 58 -0.48 -20.43 26.15
C VAL A 58 -0.26 -19.18 25.31
N LEU A 59 -0.57 -18.02 25.87
CA LEU A 59 -0.48 -16.70 25.21
C LEU A 59 0.53 -15.81 25.97
N SER A 60 1.79 -16.21 25.96
CA SER A 60 2.87 -15.46 26.63
C SER A 60 3.43 -14.35 25.75
N TYR A 61 4.17 -13.40 26.35
CA TYR A 61 4.92 -12.38 25.61
C TYR A 61 5.91 -13.01 24.64
N GLY A 62 6.00 -12.44 23.44
CA GLY A 62 7.06 -12.76 22.49
C GLY A 62 8.33 -11.93 22.72
N PRO A 63 9.44 -12.30 22.06
CA PRO A 63 10.64 -11.47 22.05
C PRO A 63 10.39 -10.08 21.44
N PRO A 64 11.11 -9.03 21.89
CA PRO A 64 10.94 -7.65 21.38
C PRO A 64 11.04 -7.51 19.87
N GLU A 65 11.96 -8.21 19.24
CA GLU A 65 12.19 -8.16 17.79
C GLU A 65 11.24 -9.04 16.98
N GLY A 66 10.37 -9.79 17.63
CA GLY A 66 9.46 -10.78 17.04
C GLY A 66 9.90 -12.22 17.27
N LEU A 67 8.96 -13.14 17.10
CA LEU A 67 9.19 -14.58 17.28
C LEU A 67 10.31 -15.06 16.33
N PRO A 68 11.23 -15.95 16.79
CA PRO A 68 12.26 -16.51 15.90
C PRO A 68 11.69 -17.12 14.63
N ARG A 69 10.61 -17.91 14.72
CA ARG A 69 9.94 -18.50 13.54
C ARG A 69 9.31 -17.45 12.60
N PHE A 70 8.84 -16.33 13.13
CA PHE A 70 8.36 -15.21 12.29
C PHE A 70 9.52 -14.62 11.48
N ARG A 71 10.64 -14.31 12.14
CA ARG A 71 11.83 -13.74 11.51
C ARG A 71 12.43 -14.70 10.46
N GLU A 72 12.48 -16.00 10.76
CA GLU A 72 12.87 -17.07 9.83
C GLU A 72 11.96 -17.12 8.60
N ALA A 73 10.63 -17.14 8.80
CA ALA A 73 9.65 -17.19 7.71
C ALA A 73 9.73 -15.96 6.80
N VAL A 74 9.85 -14.76 7.38
CA VAL A 74 10.04 -13.51 6.61
C VAL A 74 11.34 -13.55 5.84
N SER A 75 12.44 -13.92 6.49
CA SER A 75 13.76 -14.01 5.86
C SER A 75 13.76 -14.97 4.67
N GLU A 76 13.14 -16.15 4.80
CA GLU A 76 12.97 -17.11 3.72
C GLU A 76 12.11 -16.57 2.58
N TRP A 77 11.01 -15.88 2.92
CA TRP A 77 10.15 -15.23 1.93
C TRP A 77 10.91 -14.18 1.12
N MET A 78 11.70 -13.33 1.77
CA MET A 78 12.51 -12.30 1.11
C MET A 78 13.57 -12.93 0.18
N ARG A 79 14.24 -14.00 0.61
CA ARG A 79 15.20 -14.72 -0.24
C ARG A 79 14.53 -15.37 -1.44
N SER A 80 13.46 -16.14 -1.21
CA SER A 80 12.85 -16.99 -2.23
C SER A 80 12.00 -16.21 -3.25
N THR A 81 11.43 -15.05 -2.85
CA THR A 81 10.49 -14.30 -3.70
C THR A 81 11.01 -12.93 -4.14
N ARG A 82 11.99 -12.34 -3.43
CA ARG A 82 12.54 -11.00 -3.70
C ARG A 82 14.01 -11.04 -4.08
N HIS A 83 14.65 -12.20 -4.01
CA HIS A 83 16.09 -12.37 -4.26
C HIS A 83 16.96 -11.42 -3.41
N MET A 84 16.47 -11.09 -2.21
CA MET A 84 17.21 -10.30 -1.23
C MET A 84 18.10 -11.21 -0.40
N GLU A 85 19.34 -10.79 -0.17
CA GLU A 85 20.10 -11.34 0.94
C GLU A 85 19.44 -10.92 2.25
N CYS A 86 18.88 -11.90 2.97
CA CYS A 86 18.13 -11.65 4.20
C CYS A 86 18.39 -12.77 5.20
N THR A 87 18.80 -12.42 6.41
CA THR A 87 18.88 -13.34 7.54
C THR A 87 17.83 -12.98 8.59
N PRO A 88 17.46 -13.91 9.50
CA PRO A 88 16.48 -13.61 10.55
C PRO A 88 16.87 -12.40 11.43
N GLU A 89 18.17 -12.13 11.61
CA GLU A 89 18.68 -11.00 12.37
C GLU A 89 18.39 -9.64 11.71
N MET A 90 18.21 -9.61 10.38
CA MET A 90 17.86 -8.41 9.64
C MET A 90 16.38 -8.02 9.80
N VAL A 91 15.55 -8.94 10.31
CA VAL A 91 14.09 -8.77 10.41
C VAL A 91 13.72 -8.28 11.82
N PHE A 92 12.87 -7.25 11.84
CA PHE A 92 12.28 -6.70 13.05
C PHE A 92 10.75 -6.57 12.85
N ALA A 93 9.97 -7.20 13.74
CA ALA A 93 8.51 -7.16 13.69
C ALA A 93 7.98 -5.80 14.14
N THR A 94 6.95 -5.31 13.46
CA THR A 94 6.23 -4.08 13.79
C THR A 94 4.71 -4.34 13.78
N ASP A 95 3.93 -3.52 14.48
CA ASP A 95 2.48 -3.68 14.52
C ASP A 95 1.78 -3.25 13.21
N SER A 96 2.51 -2.74 12.25
CA SER A 96 2.07 -2.43 10.88
C SER A 96 3.22 -1.84 10.06
N ALA A 97 3.06 -1.78 8.73
CA ALA A 97 3.95 -1.00 7.88
C ALA A 97 3.93 0.50 8.25
N ALA A 98 2.76 1.04 8.63
CA ALA A 98 2.63 2.43 9.05
C ALA A 98 3.45 2.74 10.32
N SER A 99 3.45 1.85 11.31
CA SER A 99 4.28 2.03 12.51
C SER A 99 5.76 1.82 12.20
N ALA A 100 6.10 0.90 11.30
CA ALA A 100 7.47 0.77 10.81
C ALA A 100 8.00 2.10 10.24
N MET A 101 7.23 2.75 9.37
CA MET A 101 7.58 4.07 8.83
C MET A 101 7.74 5.13 9.93
N ALA A 102 6.83 5.13 10.93
CA ALA A 102 6.89 6.07 12.05
C ALA A 102 8.14 5.84 12.93
N VAL A 103 8.50 4.59 13.18
CA VAL A 103 9.71 4.24 13.95
C VAL A 103 10.98 4.61 13.19
N ILE A 104 11.01 4.33 11.87
CA ILE A 104 12.15 4.71 11.01
C ILE A 104 12.32 6.23 10.98
N ALA A 105 11.23 7.00 10.90
CA ALA A 105 11.29 8.46 10.97
C ALA A 105 11.88 8.93 12.31
N ARG A 106 11.43 8.38 13.44
CA ARG A 106 11.96 8.72 14.78
C ARG A 106 13.43 8.35 14.94
N ALA A 107 13.86 7.23 14.36
CA ALA A 107 15.24 6.76 14.44
C ALA A 107 16.21 7.56 13.57
N GLY A 108 15.74 8.09 12.44
CA GLY A 108 16.62 8.63 11.40
C GLY A 108 16.50 10.14 11.14
N LEU A 109 15.52 10.83 11.76
CA LEU A 109 15.23 12.23 11.47
C LEU A 109 15.25 13.09 12.72
N GLN A 110 15.64 14.35 12.52
CA GLN A 110 15.57 15.42 13.52
C GLN A 110 14.65 16.55 13.02
N ALA A 111 14.27 17.44 13.93
CA ALA A 111 13.46 18.59 13.57
C ALA A 111 14.18 19.45 12.50
N GLY A 112 13.47 19.74 11.41
CA GLY A 112 13.98 20.50 10.28
C GLY A 112 14.70 19.69 9.21
N ASP A 113 14.97 18.38 9.43
CA ASP A 113 15.44 17.50 8.36
C ASP A 113 14.41 17.36 7.24
N GLU A 114 14.85 17.05 6.03
CA GLU A 114 14.01 16.90 4.86
C GLU A 114 13.99 15.46 4.35
N VAL A 115 12.80 15.00 3.93
CA VAL A 115 12.59 13.68 3.33
C VAL A 115 11.94 13.86 1.97
N LEU A 116 12.58 13.34 0.93
CA LEU A 116 12.04 13.33 -0.42
C LEU A 116 10.98 12.23 -0.52
N ILE A 117 9.77 12.59 -0.98
CA ILE A 117 8.65 11.66 -1.18
C ILE A 117 8.01 11.88 -2.55
N PRO A 118 7.46 10.84 -3.21
CA PRO A 118 6.68 11.03 -4.43
C PRO A 118 5.41 11.87 -4.19
N ASP A 119 4.87 12.47 -5.24
CA ASP A 119 3.60 13.19 -5.22
C ASP A 119 2.84 12.96 -6.54
N PRO A 120 1.67 12.31 -6.54
CA PRO A 120 0.91 11.85 -5.37
C PRO A 120 1.50 10.60 -4.72
N VAL A 121 1.28 10.44 -3.41
CA VAL A 121 1.56 9.22 -2.64
C VAL A 121 0.64 9.14 -1.43
N ASP A 122 0.44 7.95 -0.87
CA ASP A 122 -0.37 7.72 0.32
C ASP A 122 0.06 8.64 1.50
N PHE A 123 -0.91 9.16 2.25
CA PHE A 123 -0.67 10.09 3.37
C PHE A 123 0.30 9.56 4.44
N LEU A 124 0.48 8.25 4.50
CA LEU A 124 1.44 7.61 5.42
C LEU A 124 2.90 7.98 5.10
N PHE A 125 3.19 8.52 3.93
CA PHE A 125 4.51 9.06 3.62
C PHE A 125 4.76 10.44 4.23
N GLN A 126 3.72 11.22 4.46
CA GLN A 126 3.81 12.55 5.02
C GLN A 126 3.74 12.56 6.56
N HIS A 127 2.78 11.84 7.13
CA HIS A 127 2.48 11.93 8.56
C HIS A 127 3.65 11.55 9.48
N PRO A 128 4.37 10.42 9.29
CA PRO A 128 5.50 10.06 10.14
C PRO A 128 6.63 11.08 10.07
N VAL A 129 6.91 11.61 8.88
CA VAL A 129 7.94 12.65 8.66
C VAL A 129 7.60 13.91 9.46
N GLN A 130 6.37 14.40 9.32
CA GLN A 130 5.91 15.59 10.05
C GLN A 130 5.88 15.37 11.56
N ARG A 131 5.51 14.18 12.03
CA ARG A 131 5.51 13.84 13.46
C ARG A 131 6.92 13.76 14.07
N ALA A 132 7.93 13.46 13.26
CA ALA A 132 9.33 13.54 13.66
C ALA A 132 9.87 14.99 13.65
N GLY A 133 9.04 15.98 13.31
CA GLY A 133 9.44 17.38 13.18
C GLY A 133 10.18 17.68 11.86
N ALA A 134 10.26 16.72 10.96
CA ALA A 134 10.91 16.85 9.65
C ALA A 134 9.93 17.32 8.57
N VAL A 135 10.46 17.70 7.42
CA VAL A 135 9.72 18.31 6.29
C VAL A 135 9.63 17.32 5.14
N PRO A 136 8.44 16.89 4.70
CA PRO A 136 8.29 16.12 3.48
C PRO A 136 8.45 17.04 2.27
N VAL A 137 9.45 16.77 1.42
CA VAL A 137 9.71 17.45 0.15
C VAL A 137 9.18 16.60 -0.99
N ARG A 138 8.25 17.13 -1.76
CA ARG A 138 7.47 16.37 -2.75
C ARG A 138 8.11 16.41 -4.12
N ILE A 139 8.24 15.24 -4.75
CA ILE A 139 8.70 15.08 -6.14
C ILE A 139 7.51 14.63 -6.97
N ARG A 140 7.11 15.43 -7.93
CA ARG A 140 5.98 15.10 -8.82
C ARG A 140 6.28 13.84 -9.63
N VAL A 141 5.33 12.92 -9.61
CA VAL A 141 5.38 11.67 -10.38
C VAL A 141 4.07 11.41 -11.11
N THR A 142 4.18 10.75 -12.25
CA THR A 142 3.07 10.22 -13.03
C THR A 142 3.41 8.77 -13.42
N PRO A 143 2.47 8.00 -13.95
CA PRO A 143 2.79 6.66 -14.48
C PRO A 143 3.87 6.65 -15.56
N ALA A 144 4.08 7.77 -16.25
CA ALA A 144 5.05 7.90 -17.33
C ALA A 144 6.40 8.50 -16.89
N THR A 145 6.56 8.89 -15.62
CA THR A 145 7.80 9.53 -15.12
C THR A 145 9.00 8.59 -15.28
N SER A 146 9.95 8.98 -16.11
CA SER A 146 11.22 8.25 -16.31
C SER A 146 12.16 8.39 -15.10
N ALA A 147 13.13 7.48 -14.98
CA ALA A 147 14.16 7.59 -13.95
C ALA A 147 14.96 8.89 -14.05
N ALA A 148 15.28 9.33 -15.28
CA ALA A 148 16.04 10.56 -15.50
C ALA A 148 15.28 11.79 -15.03
N GLU A 149 13.98 11.90 -15.31
CA GLU A 149 13.12 12.99 -14.82
C GLU A 149 13.01 12.99 -13.31
N PHE A 150 12.81 11.80 -12.71
CA PHE A 150 12.75 11.66 -11.26
C PHE A 150 14.07 12.08 -10.60
N ILE A 151 15.21 11.61 -11.11
CA ILE A 151 16.55 11.94 -10.60
C ILE A 151 16.81 13.44 -10.73
N ALA A 152 16.49 14.06 -11.85
CA ALA A 152 16.67 15.50 -12.04
C ALA A 152 15.85 16.31 -11.02
N ALA A 153 14.58 15.94 -10.80
CA ALA A 153 13.72 16.58 -9.82
C ALA A 153 14.21 16.33 -8.38
N MET A 154 14.69 15.12 -8.08
CA MET A 154 15.29 14.74 -6.81
C MET A 154 16.52 15.61 -6.53
N GLN A 155 17.46 15.70 -7.46
CA GLN A 155 18.69 16.50 -7.34
C GLN A 155 18.41 17.98 -7.16
N ALA A 156 17.44 18.53 -7.89
CA ALA A 156 17.01 19.93 -7.75
C ALA A 156 16.37 20.22 -6.37
N SER A 157 15.89 19.21 -5.68
CA SER A 157 15.20 19.33 -4.39
C SER A 157 16.11 19.05 -3.18
N ILE A 158 17.34 18.56 -3.40
CA ILE A 158 18.28 18.25 -2.31
C ILE A 158 18.85 19.54 -1.71
N THR A 159 18.83 19.62 -0.39
CA THR A 159 19.47 20.65 0.42
C THR A 159 20.42 20.01 1.46
N PRO A 160 21.22 20.79 2.18
CA PRO A 160 22.03 20.26 3.29
C PRO A 160 21.22 19.59 4.44
N ARG A 161 19.88 19.77 4.45
CA ARG A 161 18.98 19.14 5.43
C ARG A 161 18.35 17.86 4.92
N THR A 162 18.47 17.53 3.64
CA THR A 162 17.87 16.32 3.07
C THR A 162 18.58 15.08 3.59
N ARG A 163 17.83 14.12 4.16
CA ARG A 163 18.37 12.91 4.80
C ARG A 163 17.95 11.63 4.12
N MET A 164 16.73 11.57 3.61
CA MET A 164 16.14 10.33 3.13
C MET A 164 15.36 10.53 1.84
N LEU A 165 15.32 9.46 1.03
CA LEU A 165 14.36 9.25 -0.04
C LEU A 165 13.41 8.11 0.38
N TRP A 166 12.11 8.35 0.37
CA TRP A 166 11.10 7.34 0.60
C TRP A 166 10.39 6.98 -0.69
N LEU A 167 10.34 5.70 -1.04
CA LEU A 167 9.71 5.17 -2.25
C LEU A 167 8.64 4.13 -1.90
N CYS A 168 7.55 4.11 -2.68
CA CYS A 168 6.49 3.12 -2.63
C CYS A 168 6.52 2.28 -3.91
N ASN A 169 6.74 0.97 -3.80
CA ASN A 169 6.80 0.09 -4.97
C ASN A 169 6.21 -1.30 -4.67
N PRO A 170 5.12 -1.71 -5.33
CA PRO A 170 4.25 -0.95 -6.26
C PRO A 170 3.65 0.32 -5.67
N HIS A 171 3.47 1.33 -6.52
CA HIS A 171 3.14 2.67 -6.10
C HIS A 171 1.63 2.86 -5.84
N ASN A 172 1.26 3.28 -4.64
CA ASN A 172 -0.09 3.72 -4.29
C ASN A 172 -0.15 5.26 -4.24
N PRO A 173 -1.01 5.94 -5.05
CA PRO A 173 -2.18 5.38 -5.72
C PRO A 173 -2.01 5.03 -7.21
N LEU A 174 -0.86 5.28 -7.83
CA LEU A 174 -0.69 5.22 -9.30
C LEU A 174 -0.73 3.79 -9.89
N GLY A 175 -0.55 2.75 -9.08
CA GLY A 175 -0.50 1.36 -9.55
C GLY A 175 0.75 1.00 -10.36
N VAL A 176 1.76 1.86 -10.40
CA VAL A 176 3.02 1.64 -11.13
C VAL A 176 3.89 0.63 -10.40
N VAL A 177 4.55 -0.25 -11.16
CA VAL A 177 5.64 -1.12 -10.71
C VAL A 177 6.91 -0.63 -11.38
N TYR A 178 7.80 -0.04 -10.61
CA TYR A 178 9.06 0.48 -11.16
C TYR A 178 9.97 -0.64 -11.65
N SER A 179 10.57 -0.47 -12.83
CA SER A 179 11.49 -1.45 -13.41
C SER A 179 12.80 -1.52 -12.62
N ARG A 180 13.55 -2.62 -12.81
CA ARG A 180 14.89 -2.79 -12.21
C ARG A 180 15.82 -1.65 -12.58
N GLU A 181 15.79 -1.22 -13.84
CA GLU A 181 16.62 -0.14 -14.36
C GLU A 181 16.26 1.19 -13.72
N TRP A 182 14.96 1.47 -13.59
CA TRP A 182 14.47 2.68 -12.92
C TRP A 182 14.92 2.71 -11.45
N LEU A 183 14.68 1.63 -10.72
CA LEU A 183 15.04 1.52 -9.30
C LEU A 183 16.55 1.59 -9.09
N ALA A 184 17.34 0.92 -9.95
CA ALA A 184 18.80 0.94 -9.85
C ALA A 184 19.35 2.35 -10.06
N ALA A 185 18.88 3.07 -11.08
CA ALA A 185 19.34 4.43 -11.36
C ALA A 185 19.00 5.40 -10.21
N VAL A 186 17.76 5.33 -9.70
CA VAL A 186 17.30 6.20 -8.62
C VAL A 186 17.99 5.87 -7.29
N ALA A 187 18.11 4.58 -6.94
CA ALA A 187 18.76 4.16 -5.70
C ALA A 187 20.27 4.47 -5.71
N GLN A 188 20.92 4.29 -6.85
CA GLN A 188 22.32 4.66 -7.02
C GLN A 188 22.52 6.17 -6.84
N SER A 189 21.72 6.99 -7.53
CA SER A 189 21.79 8.44 -7.41
C SER A 189 21.50 8.91 -5.97
N ALA A 190 20.52 8.34 -5.28
CA ALA A 190 20.24 8.67 -3.88
C ALA A 190 21.42 8.30 -2.96
N THR A 191 22.05 7.15 -3.18
CA THR A 191 23.22 6.70 -2.40
C THR A 191 24.42 7.60 -2.63
N GLU A 192 24.70 8.01 -3.86
CA GLU A 192 25.78 8.95 -4.21
C GLU A 192 25.58 10.34 -3.56
N GLN A 193 24.33 10.73 -3.33
CA GLN A 193 23.98 11.95 -2.61
C GLN A 193 23.97 11.79 -1.08
N GLY A 194 24.31 10.61 -0.57
CA GLY A 194 24.34 10.31 0.88
C GLY A 194 22.95 10.17 1.51
N LEU A 195 21.89 9.99 0.71
CA LEU A 195 20.53 9.80 1.20
C LEU A 195 20.30 8.36 1.60
N ARG A 196 19.73 8.11 2.77
CA ARG A 196 19.17 6.81 3.15
C ARG A 196 17.85 6.57 2.38
N ILE A 197 17.56 5.31 2.07
CA ILE A 197 16.35 4.93 1.33
C ILE A 197 15.39 4.17 2.25
N LEU A 198 14.13 4.59 2.30
CA LEU A 198 13.04 3.76 2.77
C LEU A 198 12.28 3.23 1.57
N SER A 199 12.19 1.90 1.45
CA SER A 199 11.40 1.20 0.43
C SER A 199 10.15 0.62 1.08
N ASP A 200 8.98 1.23 0.83
CA ASP A 200 7.69 0.66 1.21
C ASP A 200 7.26 -0.36 0.15
N GLU A 201 7.32 -1.63 0.53
CA GLU A 201 7.03 -2.78 -0.33
C GLU A 201 5.78 -3.55 0.12
N ILE A 202 4.85 -2.89 0.82
CA ILE A 202 3.61 -3.51 1.32
C ILE A 202 2.74 -4.09 0.20
N TRP A 203 2.90 -3.59 -1.04
CA TRP A 203 2.17 -4.03 -2.22
C TRP A 203 2.91 -5.04 -3.08
N SER A 204 4.12 -5.42 -2.72
CA SER A 204 5.06 -6.16 -3.57
C SER A 204 4.60 -7.54 -4.03
N ASP A 205 3.62 -8.15 -3.37
CA ASP A 205 3.01 -9.41 -3.78
C ASP A 205 1.82 -9.25 -4.73
N ILE A 206 1.35 -8.02 -4.94
CA ILE A 206 0.22 -7.70 -5.82
C ILE A 206 0.77 -7.02 -7.07
N VAL A 207 1.28 -7.83 -7.99
CA VAL A 207 1.85 -7.41 -9.27
C VAL A 207 1.29 -8.28 -10.37
N TYR A 208 0.94 -7.66 -11.50
CA TYR A 208 0.27 -8.31 -12.62
C TYR A 208 1.23 -8.55 -13.79
N PRO A 209 1.21 -9.75 -14.41
CA PRO A 209 1.99 -10.01 -15.60
C PRO A 209 1.77 -8.96 -16.69
N PRO A 210 2.78 -8.58 -17.46
CA PRO A 210 4.15 -9.12 -17.47
C PRO A 210 5.11 -8.48 -16.44
N HIS A 211 4.62 -7.60 -15.59
CA HIS A 211 5.43 -6.88 -14.59
C HIS A 211 5.88 -7.80 -13.45
N HIS A 212 7.03 -7.47 -12.86
CA HIS A 212 7.58 -8.16 -11.70
C HIS A 212 8.10 -7.14 -10.68
N HIS A 213 7.81 -7.37 -9.41
CA HIS A 213 8.38 -6.55 -8.35
C HIS A 213 9.89 -6.80 -8.22
N VAL A 214 10.62 -5.72 -8.04
CA VAL A 214 12.05 -5.74 -7.68
C VAL A 214 12.22 -5.03 -6.36
N ALA A 215 12.77 -5.72 -5.36
CA ALA A 215 13.11 -5.11 -4.08
C ALA A 215 14.37 -4.23 -4.26
N ILE A 216 14.33 -3.00 -3.77
CA ILE A 216 15.49 -2.09 -3.86
C ILE A 216 16.73 -2.70 -3.20
N ALA A 217 16.56 -3.32 -2.04
CA ALA A 217 17.66 -3.98 -1.32
C ALA A 217 18.24 -5.22 -2.03
N SER A 218 17.65 -5.69 -3.14
CA SER A 218 18.21 -6.79 -3.97
C SER A 218 19.13 -6.31 -5.09
N LEU A 219 19.26 -5.00 -5.28
CA LEU A 219 19.99 -4.44 -6.45
C LEU A 219 21.50 -4.57 -6.30
N SER A 220 22.06 -4.26 -5.13
CA SER A 220 23.46 -4.48 -4.79
C SER A 220 23.65 -4.49 -3.27
N PRO A 221 24.79 -5.04 -2.75
CA PRO A 221 25.10 -4.99 -1.33
C PRO A 221 25.23 -3.57 -0.78
N GLU A 222 25.70 -2.61 -1.57
CA GLU A 222 25.81 -1.20 -1.20
C GLU A 222 24.42 -0.57 -1.02
N ILE A 223 23.55 -0.73 -2.02
CA ILE A 223 22.17 -0.25 -1.95
C ILE A 223 21.42 -0.92 -0.80
N ALA A 224 21.62 -2.23 -0.58
CA ALA A 224 21.01 -2.95 0.55
C ALA A 224 21.38 -2.35 1.91
N ARG A 225 22.67 -2.00 2.13
CA ARG A 225 23.12 -1.36 3.37
C ARG A 225 22.56 0.05 3.56
N ASN A 226 22.20 0.73 2.46
CA ASN A 226 21.64 2.07 2.47
C ASN A 226 20.10 2.08 2.45
N THR A 227 19.46 0.91 2.40
CA THR A 227 18.01 0.76 2.31
C THR A 227 17.42 0.09 3.55
N VAL A 228 16.30 0.62 4.02
CA VAL A 228 15.40 -0.07 4.94
C VAL A 228 14.13 -0.43 4.18
N THR A 229 13.78 -1.72 4.16
CA THR A 229 12.55 -2.20 3.54
C THR A 229 11.46 -2.32 4.58
N VAL A 230 10.30 -1.72 4.30
CA VAL A 230 9.06 -1.88 5.07
C VAL A 230 8.17 -2.87 4.33
N TYR A 231 7.76 -3.92 5.02
CA TYR A 231 6.90 -4.95 4.46
C TYR A 231 5.72 -5.24 5.39
N GLY A 232 4.57 -5.55 4.83
CA GLY A 232 3.36 -5.77 5.60
C GLY A 232 2.48 -6.85 4.99
N PHE A 233 1.56 -7.38 5.81
CA PHE A 233 0.72 -8.52 5.46
C PHE A 233 -0.76 -8.14 5.30
N SER A 234 -1.05 -6.86 5.37
CA SER A 234 -2.42 -6.31 5.26
C SER A 234 -3.00 -6.46 3.87
N LYS A 235 -2.16 -6.32 2.82
CA LYS A 235 -2.62 -6.23 1.43
C LYS A 235 -2.61 -7.58 0.73
N ASN A 236 -1.55 -8.33 0.90
CA ASN A 236 -1.31 -9.61 0.24
C ASN A 236 -2.11 -10.78 0.84
N PHE A 237 -2.34 -10.77 2.19
CA PHE A 237 -3.03 -11.86 2.89
C PHE A 237 -4.30 -11.42 3.63
N ALA A 238 -4.78 -10.19 3.39
CA ALA A 238 -5.98 -9.63 4.04
C ALA A 238 -5.88 -9.57 5.59
N LEU A 239 -4.68 -9.37 6.15
CA LEU A 239 -4.42 -9.39 7.58
C LEU A 239 -4.41 -7.99 8.23
N ALA A 240 -5.09 -7.00 7.64
CA ALA A 240 -5.08 -5.61 8.13
C ALA A 240 -5.51 -5.50 9.61
N GLY A 241 -6.51 -6.28 10.02
CA GLY A 241 -7.03 -6.30 11.38
C GLY A 241 -6.09 -6.91 12.41
N LEU A 242 -5.13 -7.74 12.01
CA LEU A 242 -4.13 -8.33 12.90
C LEU A 242 -2.97 -7.39 13.22
N ARG A 243 -2.87 -6.25 12.54
CA ARG A 243 -1.86 -5.23 12.85
C ARG A 243 -0.45 -5.82 12.93
N VAL A 244 0.11 -6.25 11.78
CA VAL A 244 1.45 -6.83 11.70
C VAL A 244 2.16 -6.44 10.41
N GLY A 245 3.42 -6.08 10.55
CA GLY A 245 4.37 -5.79 9.49
C GLY A 245 5.78 -6.09 9.97
N CYS A 246 6.76 -5.73 9.17
CA CYS A 246 8.16 -5.83 9.58
C CYS A 246 9.03 -4.80 8.85
N VAL A 247 10.18 -4.56 9.45
CA VAL A 247 11.34 -3.89 8.85
C VAL A 247 12.36 -4.96 8.49
N VAL A 248 12.97 -4.83 7.31
CA VAL A 248 14.17 -5.59 6.92
C VAL A 248 15.29 -4.60 6.68
N CYS A 249 16.39 -4.71 7.44
CA CYS A 249 17.51 -3.79 7.38
C CYS A 249 18.86 -4.54 7.47
N ALA A 250 19.63 -4.47 6.40
CA ALA A 250 20.94 -5.10 6.32
C ALA A 250 22.03 -4.35 7.13
N ASN A 251 21.86 -3.03 7.33
CA ASN A 251 22.75 -2.22 8.15
C ASN A 251 22.47 -2.44 9.65
N ALA A 252 23.37 -3.12 10.33
CA ALA A 252 23.20 -3.50 11.74
C ALA A 252 23.08 -2.28 12.67
N GLU A 253 23.86 -1.24 12.44
CA GLU A 253 23.82 -0.03 13.27
C GLU A 253 22.48 0.71 13.10
N TRP A 254 22.04 0.91 11.86
CA TRP A 254 20.76 1.54 11.59
C TRP A 254 19.59 0.72 12.13
N ARG A 255 19.67 -0.61 11.99
CA ARG A 255 18.67 -1.51 12.59
C ARG A 255 18.58 -1.35 14.11
N GLN A 256 19.70 -1.28 14.81
CA GLN A 256 19.72 -1.06 16.27
C GLN A 256 19.09 0.30 16.65
N GLN A 257 19.37 1.36 15.88
CA GLN A 257 18.73 2.65 16.07
C GLN A 257 17.18 2.57 15.90
N ILE A 258 16.71 1.81 14.90
CA ILE A 258 15.28 1.58 14.66
C ILE A 258 14.66 0.80 15.83
N ILE A 259 15.30 -0.27 16.30
CA ILE A 259 14.83 -1.08 17.43
C ILE A 259 14.74 -0.20 18.70
N ALA A 260 15.78 0.53 19.02
CA ALA A 260 15.79 1.44 20.17
C ALA A 260 14.68 2.51 20.08
N ALA A 261 14.45 3.08 18.89
CA ALA A 261 13.37 4.06 18.68
C ALA A 261 11.95 3.44 18.72
N SER A 262 11.83 2.10 18.63
CA SER A 262 10.55 1.42 18.67
C SER A 262 9.98 1.21 20.08
N ASP A 263 10.81 1.35 21.12
CA ASP A 263 10.50 1.01 22.51
C ASP A 263 10.05 -0.46 22.70
N ALA A 264 10.30 -1.35 21.76
CA ALA A 264 9.86 -2.75 21.80
C ALA A 264 10.44 -3.52 23.00
N GLU A 265 11.64 -3.15 23.46
CA GLU A 265 12.29 -3.75 24.63
C GLU A 265 11.54 -3.45 25.95
N SER A 266 10.73 -2.40 25.97
CA SER A 266 9.92 -2.03 27.15
C SER A 266 8.64 -2.82 27.31
N THR A 267 8.33 -3.74 26.41
CA THR A 267 7.06 -4.50 26.27
C THR A 267 5.84 -3.66 25.88
N VAL A 268 5.99 -2.34 25.77
CA VAL A 268 4.87 -1.42 25.48
C VAL A 268 4.38 -1.52 24.03
N TYR A 269 5.30 -1.72 23.07
CA TYR A 269 5.00 -1.74 21.63
C TYR A 269 5.32 -3.07 20.95
N GLY A 270 5.37 -4.15 21.69
CA GLY A 270 5.59 -5.50 21.13
C GLY A 270 4.43 -5.94 20.23
N VAL A 271 4.76 -6.66 19.14
CA VAL A 271 3.75 -7.21 18.22
C VAL A 271 3.07 -8.41 18.85
N ALA A 272 1.74 -8.45 18.81
CA ALA A 272 0.96 -9.55 19.32
C ALA A 272 1.40 -10.91 18.73
N VAL A 273 1.58 -11.92 19.59
CA VAL A 273 2.06 -13.24 19.17
C VAL A 273 1.12 -13.88 18.15
N LEU A 274 -0.20 -13.76 18.33
CA LEU A 274 -1.20 -14.29 17.39
C LEU A 274 -1.05 -13.69 15.98
N SER A 275 -0.72 -12.40 15.88
CA SER A 275 -0.47 -11.73 14.61
C SER A 275 0.73 -12.33 13.88
N GLN A 276 1.79 -12.65 14.63
CA GLN A 276 2.99 -13.28 14.09
C GLN A 276 2.74 -14.73 13.67
N VAL A 277 1.95 -15.48 14.44
CA VAL A 277 1.52 -16.85 14.09
C VAL A 277 0.73 -16.86 12.78
N ALA A 278 -0.18 -15.90 12.59
CA ALA A 278 -0.91 -15.76 11.33
C ALA A 278 0.03 -15.53 10.13
N VAL A 279 1.05 -14.70 10.30
CA VAL A 279 2.05 -14.42 9.26
C VAL A 279 2.89 -15.66 8.94
N ILE A 280 3.33 -16.41 9.96
CA ILE A 280 4.06 -17.67 9.74
C ILE A 280 3.23 -18.61 8.85
N ALA A 281 1.95 -18.80 9.19
CA ALA A 281 1.04 -19.63 8.39
C ALA A 281 0.83 -19.08 6.98
N ALA A 282 0.68 -17.75 6.84
CA ALA A 282 0.52 -17.08 5.53
C ALA A 282 1.71 -17.35 4.62
N LEU A 283 2.94 -17.18 5.11
CA LEU A 283 4.15 -17.33 4.33
C LEU A 283 4.48 -18.81 4.01
N GLN A 284 4.17 -19.72 4.91
CA GLN A 284 4.46 -21.15 4.74
C GLN A 284 3.38 -21.87 3.93
N GLU A 285 2.11 -21.57 4.14
CA GLU A 285 0.97 -22.32 3.62
C GLU A 285 0.02 -21.47 2.74
N GLY A 286 0.16 -20.14 2.71
CA GLY A 286 -0.76 -19.23 2.04
C GLY A 286 -0.46 -18.96 0.54
N ARG A 287 0.59 -19.55 -0.06
CA ARG A 287 1.02 -19.25 -1.44
C ARG A 287 -0.07 -19.47 -2.48
N GLU A 288 -0.81 -20.56 -2.38
CA GLU A 288 -1.87 -20.88 -3.33
C GLU A 288 -3.05 -19.92 -3.21
N TRP A 289 -3.44 -19.55 -1.99
CA TRP A 289 -4.45 -18.51 -1.76
C TRP A 289 -4.02 -17.17 -2.37
N LEU A 290 -2.78 -16.75 -2.13
CA LEU A 290 -2.23 -15.51 -2.70
C LEU A 290 -2.20 -15.54 -4.24
N ARG A 291 -1.80 -16.66 -4.83
CA ARG A 291 -1.80 -16.83 -6.29
C ARG A 291 -3.20 -16.68 -6.89
N GLN A 292 -4.21 -17.31 -6.27
CA GLN A 292 -5.60 -17.15 -6.70
C GLN A 292 -6.12 -15.73 -6.46
N PHE A 293 -5.70 -15.08 -5.36
CA PHE A 293 -6.06 -13.71 -5.07
C PHE A 293 -5.54 -12.76 -6.14
N VAL A 294 -4.27 -12.85 -6.51
CA VAL A 294 -3.68 -12.02 -7.57
C VAL A 294 -4.36 -12.26 -8.92
N ALA A 295 -4.68 -13.51 -9.27
CA ALA A 295 -5.42 -13.82 -10.49
C ALA A 295 -6.84 -13.23 -10.50
N HIS A 296 -7.55 -13.30 -9.36
CA HIS A 296 -8.85 -12.65 -9.17
C HIS A 296 -8.72 -11.13 -9.32
N LEU A 297 -7.76 -10.51 -8.64
CA LEU A 297 -7.53 -9.08 -8.70
C LEU A 297 -7.20 -8.60 -10.13
N GLN A 298 -6.43 -9.36 -10.89
CA GLN A 298 -6.15 -9.06 -12.29
C GLN A 298 -7.44 -9.00 -13.11
N ALA A 299 -8.32 -9.97 -12.94
CA ALA A 299 -9.61 -9.98 -13.62
C ALA A 299 -10.52 -8.80 -13.20
N GLN A 300 -10.46 -8.40 -11.93
CA GLN A 300 -11.22 -7.22 -11.45
C GLN A 300 -10.60 -5.91 -11.96
N ARG A 301 -9.27 -5.80 -12.00
CA ARG A 301 -8.56 -4.68 -12.61
C ARG A 301 -8.98 -4.47 -14.06
N ASP A 302 -8.90 -5.52 -14.86
CA ASP A 302 -9.19 -5.48 -16.29
C ASP A 302 -10.64 -5.03 -16.52
N TYR A 303 -11.59 -5.58 -15.77
CA TYR A 303 -12.98 -5.15 -15.81
C TYR A 303 -13.16 -3.68 -15.38
N THR A 304 -12.48 -3.26 -14.32
CA THR A 304 -12.57 -1.88 -13.84
C THR A 304 -12.09 -0.89 -14.90
N VAL A 305 -10.97 -1.21 -15.56
CA VAL A 305 -10.43 -0.39 -16.65
C VAL A 305 -11.39 -0.36 -17.84
N GLU A 306 -11.97 -1.51 -18.22
CA GLU A 306 -12.99 -1.60 -19.30
C GLU A 306 -14.20 -0.73 -19.01
N ARG A 307 -14.69 -0.72 -17.77
CA ARG A 307 -15.84 0.12 -17.36
C ARG A 307 -15.47 1.61 -17.35
N LEU A 308 -14.32 1.98 -16.84
CA LEU A 308 -13.84 3.38 -16.85
C LEU A 308 -13.63 3.91 -18.27
N ALA A 309 -13.20 3.07 -19.20
CA ALA A 309 -13.03 3.43 -20.61
C ALA A 309 -14.34 3.78 -21.31
N GLN A 310 -15.50 3.44 -20.71
CA GLN A 310 -16.83 3.85 -21.21
C GLN A 310 -17.22 5.28 -20.81
N TRP A 311 -16.38 5.96 -20.01
CA TRP A 311 -16.53 7.36 -19.62
C TRP A 311 -15.51 8.21 -20.38
N PRO A 312 -15.88 8.85 -21.53
CA PRO A 312 -14.93 9.52 -22.43
C PRO A 312 -14.13 10.64 -21.77
N GLU A 313 -14.68 11.26 -20.72
CA GLU A 313 -14.08 12.35 -19.96
C GLU A 313 -13.08 11.87 -18.91
N VAL A 314 -12.95 10.55 -18.72
CA VAL A 314 -12.06 9.94 -17.71
C VAL A 314 -10.86 9.32 -18.38
N SER A 315 -9.66 9.70 -17.94
CA SER A 315 -8.45 9.02 -18.35
C SER A 315 -7.93 8.10 -17.25
N VAL A 316 -7.44 6.93 -17.65
CA VAL A 316 -6.97 5.91 -16.70
C VAL A 316 -5.73 5.20 -17.24
N SER A 317 -4.73 5.04 -16.38
CA SER A 317 -3.60 4.16 -16.64
C SER A 317 -3.88 2.77 -16.09
N MET A 318 -3.54 1.72 -16.85
CA MET A 318 -3.66 0.33 -16.42
C MET A 318 -2.75 0.08 -15.21
N PRO A 319 -3.27 -0.30 -14.03
CA PRO A 319 -2.41 -0.64 -12.89
C PRO A 319 -1.55 -1.87 -13.19
N GLN A 320 -0.26 -1.75 -12.93
CA GLN A 320 0.73 -2.82 -13.06
C GLN A 320 0.82 -3.66 -11.77
N GLY A 321 0.44 -3.07 -10.66
CA GLY A 321 0.36 -3.68 -9.33
C GLY A 321 -0.69 -3.00 -8.46
N THR A 322 -0.81 -3.40 -7.21
CA THR A 322 -1.83 -2.98 -6.24
C THR A 322 -3.24 -3.47 -6.61
N TYR A 323 -4.23 -3.19 -5.78
CA TYR A 323 -5.65 -3.37 -6.14
C TYR A 323 -6.44 -2.06 -6.00
N VAL A 324 -5.76 -0.98 -6.30
CA VAL A 324 -6.39 0.35 -6.44
C VAL A 324 -6.09 0.91 -7.83
N ILE A 325 -7.00 1.72 -8.34
CA ILE A 325 -6.87 2.44 -9.60
C ILE A 325 -7.15 3.92 -9.36
N PHE A 326 -6.47 4.78 -10.11
CA PHE A 326 -6.45 6.22 -9.86
C PHE A 326 -6.78 7.01 -11.13
N PRO A 327 -8.06 6.94 -11.62
CA PRO A 327 -8.48 7.67 -12.80
C PRO A 327 -8.47 9.18 -12.58
N ASP A 328 -8.09 9.92 -13.63
CA ASP A 328 -8.24 11.36 -13.74
C ASP A 328 -9.67 11.68 -14.19
N VAL A 329 -10.38 12.42 -13.35
CA VAL A 329 -11.75 12.89 -13.57
C VAL A 329 -11.82 14.41 -13.76
N SER A 330 -10.70 15.06 -13.99
CA SER A 330 -10.61 16.52 -14.12
C SER A 330 -11.44 17.11 -15.27
N ASN A 331 -11.73 16.30 -16.29
CA ASN A 331 -12.65 16.68 -17.35
C ASN A 331 -14.14 16.56 -16.97
N LEU A 332 -14.47 15.86 -15.89
CA LEU A 332 -15.85 15.78 -15.35
C LEU A 332 -16.09 16.81 -14.25
N THR A 333 -15.07 17.13 -13.46
CA THR A 333 -15.19 17.99 -12.28
C THR A 333 -13.90 18.75 -12.00
N SER A 334 -14.02 19.94 -11.42
CA SER A 334 -12.89 20.67 -10.84
C SER A 334 -12.63 20.27 -9.38
N ASP A 335 -13.56 19.54 -8.75
CA ASP A 335 -13.50 19.13 -7.33
C ASP A 335 -13.82 17.64 -7.21
N SER A 336 -12.77 16.82 -7.07
CA SER A 336 -12.90 15.37 -6.89
C SER A 336 -13.61 14.99 -5.57
N GLN A 337 -13.60 15.87 -4.57
CA GLN A 337 -14.30 15.65 -3.30
C GLN A 337 -15.81 15.80 -3.49
N GLN A 338 -16.24 16.84 -4.20
CA GLN A 338 -17.64 17.03 -4.56
C GLN A 338 -18.14 15.90 -5.46
N PHE A 339 -17.33 15.46 -6.43
CA PHE A 339 -17.65 14.33 -7.30
C PHE A 339 -17.87 13.03 -6.50
N CYS A 340 -16.98 12.68 -5.59
CA CYS A 340 -17.14 11.52 -4.72
C CYS A 340 -18.40 11.61 -3.86
N GLU A 341 -18.75 12.80 -3.35
CA GLU A 341 -19.95 12.99 -2.56
C GLU A 341 -21.22 12.85 -3.40
N GLN A 342 -21.24 13.35 -4.63
CA GLN A 342 -22.35 13.16 -5.59
C GLN A 342 -22.55 11.67 -5.90
N LEU A 343 -21.49 10.92 -6.19
CA LEU A 343 -21.57 9.47 -6.40
C LEU A 343 -22.10 8.75 -5.14
N ARG A 344 -21.65 9.15 -3.97
CA ARG A 344 -22.13 8.55 -2.71
C ARG A 344 -23.62 8.81 -2.49
N GLN A 345 -24.09 10.02 -2.78
CA GLN A 345 -25.49 10.40 -2.57
C GLN A 345 -26.43 9.82 -3.62
N GLN A 346 -26.07 9.91 -4.90
CA GLN A 346 -26.96 9.58 -6.02
C GLN A 346 -26.78 8.14 -6.48
N ALA A 347 -25.54 7.66 -6.64
CA ALA A 347 -25.24 6.30 -7.05
C ALA A 347 -25.16 5.31 -5.88
N LYS A 348 -25.08 5.80 -4.63
CA LYS A 348 -24.80 4.95 -3.47
C LYS A 348 -23.47 4.18 -3.60
N VAL A 349 -22.45 4.82 -4.14
CA VAL A 349 -21.09 4.27 -4.27
C VAL A 349 -20.13 5.27 -3.66
N ALA A 350 -19.28 4.79 -2.73
CA ALA A 350 -18.28 5.61 -2.05
C ALA A 350 -16.89 5.35 -2.65
N LEU A 351 -16.19 6.41 -3.04
CA LEU A 351 -14.82 6.42 -3.55
C LEU A 351 -13.92 7.28 -2.64
N VAL A 352 -12.60 7.26 -2.86
CA VAL A 352 -11.67 8.16 -2.17
C VAL A 352 -11.28 9.30 -3.11
N PRO A 353 -11.56 10.57 -2.75
CA PRO A 353 -11.16 11.71 -3.58
C PRO A 353 -9.64 11.87 -3.60
N GLY A 354 -9.10 12.30 -4.74
CA GLY A 354 -7.72 12.71 -4.91
C GLY A 354 -7.46 14.06 -4.24
N ALA A 355 -7.56 14.11 -2.92
CA ALA A 355 -7.38 15.30 -2.12
C ALA A 355 -6.00 15.32 -1.46
N GLU A 356 -5.48 16.52 -1.20
CA GLU A 356 -4.16 16.74 -0.60
C GLU A 356 -3.96 15.95 0.69
N ARG A 357 -5.00 15.91 1.54
CA ARG A 357 -4.97 15.16 2.82
C ARG A 357 -4.74 13.67 2.67
N TRP A 358 -5.07 13.07 1.50
CA TRP A 358 -4.95 11.64 1.25
C TRP A 358 -3.70 11.28 0.46
N PHE A 359 -3.32 12.11 -0.54
CA PHE A 359 -2.28 11.74 -1.49
C PHE A 359 -1.31 12.88 -1.84
N GLY A 360 -1.50 14.08 -1.28
CA GLY A 360 -0.76 15.28 -1.66
C GLY A 360 -1.41 16.07 -2.81
N PRO A 361 -0.87 17.27 -3.09
CA PRO A 361 -1.44 18.18 -4.09
C PRO A 361 -1.44 17.59 -5.50
N GLY A 362 -0.50 16.69 -5.80
CA GLY A 362 -0.42 15.97 -7.07
C GLY A 362 -1.62 15.08 -7.40
N ALA A 363 -2.50 14.85 -6.44
CA ALA A 363 -3.69 14.02 -6.60
C ALA A 363 -4.92 14.80 -7.10
N SER A 364 -4.83 16.13 -7.20
CA SER A 364 -5.97 16.95 -7.66
C SER A 364 -6.53 16.44 -8.99
N GLY A 365 -7.86 16.44 -9.13
CA GLY A 365 -8.54 15.96 -10.33
C GLY A 365 -8.67 14.44 -10.44
N HIS A 366 -8.19 13.68 -9.47
CA HIS A 366 -8.25 12.21 -9.49
C HIS A 366 -9.21 11.67 -8.43
N VAL A 367 -9.59 10.39 -8.58
CA VAL A 367 -10.24 9.61 -7.54
C VAL A 367 -9.56 8.25 -7.41
N ARG A 368 -9.58 7.64 -6.22
CA ARG A 368 -9.07 6.29 -6.04
C ARG A 368 -10.21 5.30 -5.86
N ILE A 369 -10.19 4.22 -6.62
CA ILE A 369 -11.16 3.12 -6.59
C ILE A 369 -10.42 1.86 -6.13
N CYS A 370 -10.92 1.19 -5.09
CA CYS A 370 -10.46 -0.13 -4.68
C CYS A 370 -11.29 -1.20 -5.38
N PHE A 371 -10.64 -2.10 -6.12
CA PHE A 371 -11.32 -3.17 -6.84
C PHE A 371 -11.14 -4.58 -6.22
N ALA A 372 -10.68 -4.66 -4.96
CA ALA A 372 -10.50 -5.93 -4.24
C ALA A 372 -11.83 -6.47 -3.68
N THR A 373 -12.79 -6.68 -4.54
CA THR A 373 -14.13 -7.19 -4.23
C THR A 373 -14.61 -8.17 -5.31
N SER A 374 -15.84 -8.67 -5.22
CA SER A 374 -16.39 -9.56 -6.22
C SER A 374 -16.78 -8.86 -7.52
N ARG A 375 -16.88 -9.62 -8.61
CA ARG A 375 -17.34 -9.13 -9.91
C ARG A 375 -18.75 -8.53 -9.82
N ARG A 376 -19.66 -9.19 -9.12
CA ARG A 376 -21.04 -8.76 -8.92
C ARG A 376 -21.11 -7.38 -8.24
N ILE A 377 -20.29 -7.17 -7.19
CA ILE A 377 -20.26 -5.88 -6.48
C ILE A 377 -19.69 -4.77 -7.37
N LEU A 378 -18.60 -5.04 -8.10
CA LEU A 378 -18.04 -4.06 -9.04
C LEU A 378 -19.03 -3.70 -10.15
N GLN A 379 -19.68 -4.70 -10.74
CA GLN A 379 -20.69 -4.49 -11.78
C GLN A 379 -21.82 -3.60 -11.26
N GLU A 380 -22.38 -3.94 -10.11
CA GLU A 380 -23.44 -3.14 -9.49
C GLU A 380 -23.00 -1.71 -9.19
N ALA A 381 -21.76 -1.53 -8.69
CA ALA A 381 -21.22 -0.20 -8.43
C ALA A 381 -21.12 0.64 -9.71
N PHE A 382 -20.57 0.09 -10.80
CA PHE A 382 -20.47 0.79 -12.06
C PHE A 382 -21.83 1.06 -12.70
N ASP A 383 -22.75 0.11 -12.67
CA ASP A 383 -24.12 0.28 -13.21
C ASP A 383 -24.87 1.42 -12.50
N ARG A 384 -24.60 1.61 -11.19
CA ARG A 384 -25.15 2.74 -10.42
C ARG A 384 -24.43 4.06 -10.70
N MET A 385 -23.12 4.06 -10.97
CA MET A 385 -22.35 5.26 -11.27
C MET A 385 -22.58 5.80 -12.67
N ASP A 386 -22.78 4.94 -13.67
CA ASP A 386 -22.92 5.30 -15.08
C ASP A 386 -23.95 6.42 -15.35
N PRO A 387 -25.19 6.38 -14.86
CA PRO A 387 -26.15 7.44 -15.12
C PRO A 387 -25.73 8.78 -14.50
N VAL A 388 -25.10 8.77 -13.33
CA VAL A 388 -24.64 9.98 -12.64
C VAL A 388 -23.48 10.61 -13.40
N VAL A 389 -22.51 9.81 -13.84
CA VAL A 389 -21.35 10.29 -14.61
C VAL A 389 -21.80 10.87 -15.96
N ARG A 390 -22.70 10.21 -16.65
CA ARG A 390 -23.26 10.72 -17.94
C ARG A 390 -24.00 12.05 -17.77
N GLU A 391 -24.70 12.25 -16.67
CA GLU A 391 -25.38 13.51 -16.40
C GLU A 391 -24.39 14.65 -16.11
N LEU A 392 -23.35 14.37 -15.33
CA LEU A 392 -22.28 15.33 -15.07
C LEU A 392 -21.55 15.74 -16.34
N ALA A 393 -21.26 14.80 -17.24
CA ALA A 393 -20.64 15.07 -18.52
C ALA A 393 -21.49 16.03 -19.39
N LYS A 394 -22.81 15.78 -19.49
CA LYS A 394 -23.74 16.65 -20.24
C LYS A 394 -23.77 18.07 -19.66
N THR A 395 -23.86 18.19 -18.34
CA THR A 395 -23.96 19.50 -17.67
C THR A 395 -22.74 20.35 -17.94
N ARG A 396 -21.53 19.73 -18.00
CA ARG A 396 -20.29 20.45 -18.28
C ARG A 396 -20.17 20.90 -19.74
N HIS A 397 -20.63 20.09 -20.70
CA HIS A 397 -20.62 20.45 -22.11
C HIS A 397 -21.65 21.55 -22.45
N SER A 398 -22.76 21.63 -21.70
CA SER A 398 -23.78 22.67 -21.88
C SER A 398 -23.46 23.99 -21.18
N GLY A 399 -22.52 23.99 -20.23
CA GLY A 399 -22.12 25.15 -19.42
C GLY A 399 -20.89 25.93 -19.93
N THR A 400 -20.44 25.73 -21.16
CA THR A 400 -19.37 26.55 -21.75
C THR A 400 -19.97 27.91 -22.16
N PRO A 401 -19.67 29.03 -21.47
CA PRO A 401 -20.03 30.36 -21.98
C PRO A 401 -19.18 30.62 -23.22
N GLY A 402 -19.80 31.10 -24.26
CA GLY A 402 -19.15 31.62 -25.47
C GLY A 402 -18.24 32.84 -25.20
#